data_924299369f4e6cefb341c463be9117c1
#
_entry.id   924299369f4e6cefb341c463be9117c1
#
_cell.length_a   1.000
_cell.length_b   1.000
_cell.length_c   1.000
_cell.angle_alpha   90.00
_cell.angle_beta   90.00
_cell.angle_gamma   90.00
#
_symmetry.space_group_name_H-M   'P 1'
#
loop_
_entity.id
_entity.type
_entity.pdbx_description
1 polymer ?
#
loop_
_entity_poly.entity_id
_entity_poly.type
_entity_poly.pdbx_seq_one_letter_code
_entity_poly.pdbx_strand_id
1 'polypeptide(L)'
;MNYLQLDPEGPTGQRIRELSQDDRVSDFYLTANEQLAFKRNGQLVYDATVFPLEVPKFLEPGCVDSAITLHGRRYRVSQMTTKGKLRWVMRLLPEAIPAPDSIKVPVPALKAFMEARNGLFLICGATGSGKSTTIASMVLHRAKRRREHVISFEDPIEFVYPENLPSLISQREMGTDEQDFGKALRAALRQAPDVIIIGEIRDGETAEIALQASETGHVVVATLHTSSASQTVQRFLKLIPSERLESSQASLADCLRLIMCQRLMLDDRKGKRFPVHEVLLQYDGVVNTIRRGDFKKLDQELETGWKRGMFNFDKSLEIRQGEGFNSSNSIERPEFDWQQAREYLDAQEELEGNAPLTPRRRAADYQEQRT
;
A
#
# COMPACT_ATOMS: atom_id res chain seq x y z
N MET A 1 25.70 6.79 1.46
CA MET A 1 25.15 7.09 0.12
C MET A 1 24.31 8.36 0.26
N ASN A 2 24.69 9.45 -0.41
CA ASN A 2 24.03 10.73 -0.23
C ASN A 2 22.84 10.84 -1.19
N TYR A 3 21.68 10.54 -0.67
CA TYR A 3 20.40 10.79 -1.35
C TYR A 3 20.13 12.28 -1.33
N LEU A 4 19.50 12.79 -2.38
CA LEU A 4 19.03 14.15 -2.57
C LEU A 4 19.44 15.12 -1.44
N GLN A 5 20.57 15.77 -1.54
CA GLN A 5 20.87 16.94 -0.71
C GLN A 5 20.15 18.15 -1.31
N LEU A 6 18.83 18.16 -1.15
CA LEU A 6 18.10 19.40 -1.24
C LEU A 6 18.59 20.22 -0.05
N ASP A 7 19.11 21.44 -0.28
CA ASP A 7 19.40 22.33 0.84
C ASP A 7 18.08 22.63 1.59
N PRO A 8 17.89 22.09 2.80
CA PRO A 8 16.65 22.30 3.54
C PRO A 8 16.40 23.77 3.82
N GLU A 9 17.42 24.55 4.04
CA GLU A 9 17.35 25.96 4.37
C GLU A 9 17.37 26.86 3.13
N GLY A 10 17.60 26.28 1.95
CA GLY A 10 17.52 27.00 0.69
C GLY A 10 16.09 27.36 0.29
N PRO A 11 15.90 28.25 -0.69
CA PRO A 11 14.57 28.75 -1.09
C PRO A 11 13.59 27.64 -1.47
N THR A 12 14.06 26.60 -2.16
CA THR A 12 13.24 25.45 -2.56
C THR A 12 12.81 24.62 -1.34
N GLY A 13 13.74 24.33 -0.42
CA GLY A 13 13.46 23.58 0.79
C GLY A 13 12.45 24.30 1.70
N GLN A 14 12.62 25.60 1.90
CA GLN A 14 11.68 26.44 2.66
C GLN A 14 10.28 26.47 2.00
N ARG A 15 10.23 26.56 0.67
CA ARG A 15 8.94 26.57 -0.03
C ARG A 15 8.22 25.22 0.04
N ILE A 16 8.92 24.11 -0.06
CA ILE A 16 8.36 22.78 0.17
C ILE A 16 7.82 22.66 1.60
N ARG A 17 8.55 23.18 2.61
CA ARG A 17 8.11 23.20 4.01
C ARG A 17 6.77 23.93 4.16
N GLU A 18 6.65 25.14 3.61
CA GLU A 18 5.42 25.94 3.67
C GLU A 18 4.23 25.19 3.03
N LEU A 19 4.44 24.66 1.80
CA LEU A 19 3.40 23.95 1.07
C LEU A 19 3.00 22.64 1.76
N SER A 20 3.92 21.98 2.46
CA SER A 20 3.65 20.73 3.19
C SER A 20 2.80 20.92 4.45
N GLN A 21 2.56 22.17 4.88
CA GLN A 21 1.60 22.47 5.95
C GLN A 21 0.15 22.51 5.46
N ASP A 22 -0.07 22.57 4.15
CA ASP A 22 -1.40 22.48 3.56
C ASP A 22 -1.78 21.00 3.32
N ASP A 23 -2.73 20.47 4.09
CA ASP A 23 -3.19 19.07 4.02
C ASP A 23 -3.74 18.65 2.65
N ARG A 24 -4.01 19.63 1.77
CA ARG A 24 -4.46 19.40 0.39
C ARG A 24 -3.32 19.12 -0.56
N VAL A 25 -2.06 19.36 -0.15
CA VAL A 25 -0.86 19.11 -0.96
C VAL A 25 -0.37 17.70 -0.74
N SER A 26 -0.11 16.95 -1.80
CA SER A 26 0.29 15.55 -1.74
C SER A 26 1.63 15.23 -2.40
N ASP A 27 1.91 15.82 -3.54
CA ASP A 27 3.07 15.49 -4.35
C ASP A 27 3.77 16.76 -4.83
N PHE A 28 5.10 16.74 -4.92
CA PHE A 28 5.96 17.80 -5.47
C PHE A 28 6.74 17.25 -6.67
N TYR A 29 6.90 18.08 -7.70
CA TYR A 29 7.63 17.77 -8.91
C TYR A 29 8.74 18.81 -9.10
N LEU A 30 9.98 18.36 -8.94
CA LEU A 30 11.15 19.22 -9.00
C LEU A 30 11.96 18.88 -10.26
N THR A 31 12.28 19.89 -11.04
CA THR A 31 13.18 19.79 -12.20
C THR A 31 14.19 20.93 -12.09
N ALA A 32 15.46 20.64 -12.31
CA ALA A 32 16.51 21.65 -12.21
C ALA A 32 16.22 22.87 -13.09
N ASN A 33 16.28 24.06 -12.51
CA ASN A 33 16.03 25.35 -13.16
C ASN A 33 14.63 25.51 -13.82
N GLU A 34 13.65 24.77 -13.29
CA GLU A 34 12.24 24.91 -13.68
C GLU A 34 11.38 25.37 -12.49
N GLN A 35 10.13 25.74 -12.76
CA GLN A 35 9.15 26.05 -11.72
C GLN A 35 8.86 24.80 -10.89
N LEU A 36 8.73 24.96 -9.58
CA LEU A 36 8.21 23.93 -8.69
C LEU A 36 6.75 23.67 -9.07
N ALA A 37 6.43 22.42 -9.37
CA ALA A 37 5.06 22.00 -9.53
C ALA A 37 4.65 21.10 -8.34
N PHE A 38 3.38 21.11 -7.96
CA PHE A 38 2.86 20.28 -6.88
C PHE A 38 1.39 19.93 -7.12
N LYS A 39 0.91 18.87 -6.48
CA LYS A 39 -0.53 18.53 -6.49
C LYS A 39 -1.23 19.10 -5.27
N ARG A 40 -2.32 19.84 -5.51
CA ARG A 40 -3.25 20.30 -4.49
C ARG A 40 -4.65 19.78 -4.81
N ASN A 41 -5.27 19.04 -3.90
CA ASN A 41 -6.55 18.32 -4.13
C ASN A 41 -6.50 17.42 -5.38
N GLY A 42 -5.33 16.82 -5.68
CA GLY A 42 -5.14 15.98 -6.87
C GLY A 42 -4.87 16.74 -8.19
N GLN A 43 -5.05 18.06 -8.22
CA GLN A 43 -4.78 18.89 -9.39
C GLN A 43 -3.35 19.42 -9.40
N LEU A 44 -2.72 19.46 -10.57
CA LEU A 44 -1.37 19.99 -10.74
C LEU A 44 -1.39 21.52 -10.70
N VAL A 45 -0.54 22.09 -9.87
CA VAL A 45 -0.35 23.55 -9.69
C VAL A 45 1.12 23.88 -9.90
N TYR A 46 1.41 24.96 -10.58
CA TYR A 46 2.77 25.49 -10.75
C TYR A 46 2.98 26.64 -9.77
N ASP A 47 4.11 26.63 -9.05
CA ASP A 47 4.52 27.77 -8.25
C ASP A 47 4.98 28.91 -9.17
N ALA A 48 4.67 30.15 -8.81
CA ALA A 48 5.08 31.32 -9.60
C ALA A 48 6.61 31.55 -9.57
N THR A 49 7.31 30.98 -8.60
CA THR A 49 8.75 31.16 -8.40
C THR A 49 9.52 30.02 -9.10
N VAL A 50 10.56 30.38 -9.85
CA VAL A 50 11.56 29.44 -10.36
C VAL A 50 12.61 29.26 -9.26
N PHE A 51 12.78 28.04 -8.78
CA PHE A 51 13.78 27.75 -7.77
C PHE A 51 15.04 27.21 -8.43
N PRO A 52 16.24 27.79 -8.13
CA PRO A 52 17.48 27.21 -8.57
C PRO A 52 17.66 25.89 -7.80
N LEU A 53 17.49 24.79 -8.47
CA LEU A 53 17.90 23.48 -7.95
C LEU A 53 19.35 23.27 -8.36
N GLU A 54 20.24 23.39 -7.40
CA GLU A 54 21.58 22.82 -7.56
C GLU A 54 21.42 21.30 -7.65
N VAL A 55 21.58 20.79 -8.86
CA VAL A 55 21.54 19.34 -9.10
C VAL A 55 22.71 18.74 -8.33
N PRO A 56 22.49 17.87 -7.34
CA PRO A 56 23.59 17.18 -6.70
C PRO A 56 24.33 16.37 -7.77
N LYS A 57 25.61 16.64 -7.95
CA LYS A 57 26.49 15.98 -8.94
C LYS A 57 26.69 14.48 -8.72
N PHE A 58 25.98 13.88 -7.75
CA PHE A 58 26.29 12.54 -7.21
C PHE A 58 25.18 11.49 -7.46
N LEU A 59 24.15 11.83 -8.22
CA LEU A 59 23.11 10.84 -8.55
C LEU A 59 23.39 10.30 -9.95
N GLU A 60 23.73 9.01 -10.02
CA GLU A 60 23.83 8.31 -11.30
C GLU A 60 22.48 8.38 -12.04
N PRO A 61 22.48 8.45 -13.38
CA PRO A 61 21.25 8.43 -14.17
C PRO A 61 20.52 7.09 -13.96
N GLY A 62 19.39 7.12 -13.27
CA GLY A 62 18.58 5.94 -13.00
C GLY A 62 17.31 6.30 -12.25
N CYS A 63 16.33 5.40 -12.23
CA CYS A 63 15.16 5.55 -11.38
C CYS A 63 15.54 5.11 -9.97
N VAL A 64 15.64 6.05 -9.04
CA VAL A 64 15.87 5.77 -7.62
C VAL A 64 14.56 6.02 -6.90
N ASP A 65 14.08 5.01 -6.19
CA ASP A 65 12.94 5.12 -5.26
C ASP A 65 13.49 5.01 -3.83
N SER A 66 13.24 6.02 -3.01
CA SER A 66 13.77 6.11 -1.65
C SER A 66 12.88 7.00 -0.78
N ALA A 67 13.16 7.06 0.52
CA ALA A 67 12.52 8.03 1.39
C ALA A 67 13.53 9.00 1.99
N ILE A 68 13.14 10.27 2.10
CA ILE A 68 13.94 11.33 2.74
C ILE A 68 13.14 12.02 3.84
N THR A 69 13.85 12.59 4.80
CA THR A 69 13.26 13.48 5.81
C THR A 69 13.72 14.91 5.55
N LEU A 70 12.77 15.82 5.37
CA LEU A 70 13.00 17.25 5.17
C LEU A 70 12.14 18.04 6.17
N HIS A 71 12.75 18.89 6.99
CA HIS A 71 12.08 19.67 8.05
C HIS A 71 11.16 18.83 8.96
N GLY A 72 11.60 17.62 9.32
CA GLY A 72 10.81 16.68 10.14
C GLY A 72 9.65 15.98 9.43
N ARG A 73 9.40 16.30 8.17
CA ARG A 73 8.41 15.61 7.31
C ARG A 73 9.09 14.58 6.44
N ARG A 74 8.46 13.44 6.26
CA ARG A 74 8.99 12.36 5.45
C ARG A 74 8.36 12.36 4.05
N TYR A 75 9.19 12.10 3.03
CA TYR A 75 8.77 12.07 1.63
C TYR A 75 9.31 10.80 0.97
N ARG A 76 8.48 10.15 0.19
CA ARG A 76 8.93 9.16 -0.80
C ARG A 76 9.42 9.93 -2.03
N VAL A 77 10.62 9.64 -2.49
CA VAL A 77 11.25 10.32 -3.62
C VAL A 77 11.52 9.32 -4.72
N SER A 78 11.02 9.60 -5.91
CA SER A 78 11.36 8.88 -7.13
C SER A 78 12.08 9.81 -8.08
N GLN A 79 13.22 9.36 -8.61
CA GLN A 79 14.03 10.10 -9.57
C GLN A 79 13.88 9.51 -10.97
N MET A 80 13.71 10.37 -11.96
CA MET A 80 13.67 9.98 -13.36
C MET A 80 14.41 10.97 -14.25
N THR A 81 14.86 10.53 -15.41
CA THR A 81 15.40 11.41 -16.47
C THR A 81 14.34 11.63 -17.54
N THR A 82 14.00 12.89 -17.83
CA THR A 82 13.04 13.28 -18.86
C THR A 82 13.67 14.31 -19.80
N LYS A 83 13.79 13.98 -21.08
CA LYS A 83 14.41 14.85 -22.10
C LYS A 83 15.81 15.38 -21.69
N GLY A 84 16.63 14.49 -21.10
CA GLY A 84 17.98 14.82 -20.64
C GLY A 84 18.06 15.62 -19.33
N LYS A 85 16.92 15.95 -18.70
CA LYS A 85 16.88 16.62 -17.39
C LYS A 85 16.47 15.64 -16.29
N LEU A 86 17.09 15.76 -15.16
CA LEU A 86 16.68 15.04 -13.93
C LEU A 86 15.41 15.67 -13.37
N ARG A 87 14.46 14.81 -13.03
CA ARG A 87 13.23 15.20 -12.34
C ARG A 87 13.05 14.32 -11.11
N TRP A 88 12.66 14.93 -10.00
CA TRP A 88 12.28 14.26 -8.78
C TRP A 88 10.78 14.41 -8.55
N VAL A 89 10.15 13.32 -8.19
CA VAL A 89 8.76 13.31 -7.71
C VAL A 89 8.83 12.97 -6.23
N MET A 90 8.41 13.92 -5.38
CA MET A 90 8.41 13.75 -3.93
C MET A 90 6.96 13.65 -3.47
N ARG A 91 6.58 12.52 -2.87
CA ARG A 91 5.26 12.33 -2.26
C ARG A 91 5.37 12.52 -0.76
N LEU A 92 4.52 13.39 -0.20
CA LEU A 92 4.42 13.59 1.24
C LEU A 92 3.88 12.32 1.91
N LEU A 93 4.63 11.78 2.87
CA LEU A 93 4.21 10.64 3.68
C LEU A 93 3.43 11.11 4.92
N PRO A 94 2.49 10.30 5.42
CA PRO A 94 1.74 10.63 6.62
C PRO A 94 2.65 10.82 7.84
N GLU A 95 2.34 11.82 8.68
CA GLU A 95 3.15 12.16 9.85
C GLU A 95 2.84 11.27 11.05
N ALA A 96 1.60 10.85 11.20
CA ALA A 96 1.15 10.07 12.32
C ALA A 96 0.48 8.76 11.88
N ILE A 97 0.74 7.70 12.64
CA ILE A 97 0.06 6.42 12.47
C ILE A 97 -1.32 6.52 13.13
N PRO A 98 -2.42 6.40 12.35
CA PRO A 98 -3.77 6.52 12.89
C PRO A 98 -4.12 5.34 13.82
N ALA A 99 -5.05 5.56 14.74
CA ALA A 99 -5.59 4.47 15.55
C ALA A 99 -6.46 3.52 14.70
N PRO A 100 -6.51 2.20 14.99
CA PRO A 100 -7.29 1.23 14.22
C PRO A 100 -8.76 1.61 14.03
N ASP A 101 -9.38 2.18 15.05
CA ASP A 101 -10.80 2.58 15.01
C ASP A 101 -11.05 3.75 14.07
N SER A 102 -10.10 4.70 14.00
CA SER A 102 -10.21 5.88 13.13
C SER A 102 -10.18 5.53 11.65
N ILE A 103 -9.47 4.46 11.28
CA ILE A 103 -9.39 3.93 9.93
C ILE A 103 -10.24 2.67 9.74
N LYS A 104 -11.14 2.40 10.69
CA LYS A 104 -12.14 1.33 10.59
C LYS A 104 -11.55 -0.07 10.35
N VAL A 105 -10.42 -0.41 10.98
CA VAL A 105 -9.90 -1.78 10.97
C VAL A 105 -10.95 -2.71 11.58
N PRO A 106 -11.31 -3.82 10.92
CA PRO A 106 -12.29 -4.76 11.44
C PRO A 106 -11.87 -5.35 12.80
N VAL A 107 -12.75 -5.26 13.78
CA VAL A 107 -12.49 -5.77 15.15
C VAL A 107 -12.05 -7.24 15.16
N PRO A 108 -12.69 -8.17 14.38
CA PRO A 108 -12.25 -9.56 14.34
C PRO A 108 -10.83 -9.73 13.82
N ALA A 109 -10.43 -8.98 12.80
CA ALA A 109 -9.08 -9.02 12.25
C ALA A 109 -8.05 -8.46 13.24
N LEU A 110 -8.36 -7.32 13.87
CA LEU A 110 -7.50 -6.74 14.91
C LEU A 110 -7.35 -7.69 16.10
N LYS A 111 -8.44 -8.30 16.57
CA LYS A 111 -8.43 -9.27 17.66
C LYS A 111 -7.55 -10.48 17.33
N ALA A 112 -7.73 -11.08 16.14
CA ALA A 112 -6.91 -12.21 15.70
C ALA A 112 -5.42 -11.86 15.71
N PHE A 113 -5.05 -10.65 15.24
CA PHE A 113 -3.66 -10.19 15.26
C PHE A 113 -3.14 -9.92 16.68
N MET A 114 -3.96 -9.33 17.55
CA MET A 114 -3.58 -9.02 18.93
C MET A 114 -3.36 -10.28 19.79
N GLU A 115 -4.10 -11.34 19.54
CA GLU A 115 -4.05 -12.59 20.31
C GLU A 115 -3.01 -13.59 19.75
N ALA A 116 -2.58 -13.40 18.50
CA ALA A 116 -1.66 -14.32 17.84
C ALA A 116 -0.30 -14.40 18.55
N ARG A 117 0.21 -15.62 18.63
CA ARG A 117 1.58 -15.92 19.04
C ARG A 117 2.45 -16.36 17.87
N ASN A 118 1.85 -16.85 16.80
CA ASN A 118 2.47 -17.23 15.54
C ASN A 118 1.45 -17.20 14.41
N GLY A 119 1.93 -17.39 13.20
CA GLY A 119 1.12 -17.59 12.00
C GLY A 119 1.20 -16.45 11.01
N LEU A 120 0.58 -16.65 9.85
CA LEU A 120 0.64 -15.77 8.69
C LEU A 120 -0.62 -14.89 8.60
N PHE A 121 -0.41 -13.59 8.45
CA PHE A 121 -1.42 -12.56 8.28
C PHE A 121 -1.19 -11.88 6.93
N LEU A 122 -2.12 -12.00 6.00
CA LEU A 122 -2.03 -11.43 4.66
C LEU A 122 -2.98 -10.23 4.53
N ILE A 123 -2.40 -9.05 4.31
CA ILE A 123 -3.15 -7.80 4.09
C ILE A 123 -3.07 -7.46 2.60
N CYS A 124 -4.20 -7.52 1.92
CA CYS A 124 -4.27 -7.53 0.46
C CYS A 124 -5.06 -6.36 -0.10
N GLY A 125 -4.86 -6.06 -1.38
CA GLY A 125 -5.57 -4.99 -2.08
C GLY A 125 -4.68 -4.27 -3.10
N ALA A 126 -5.29 -3.46 -3.94
CA ALA A 126 -4.59 -2.67 -4.95
C ALA A 126 -3.60 -1.66 -4.32
N THR A 127 -2.69 -1.13 -5.12
CA THR A 127 -1.86 0.01 -4.71
C THR A 127 -2.76 1.19 -4.32
N GLY A 128 -2.44 1.84 -3.21
CA GLY A 128 -3.26 2.95 -2.69
C GLY A 128 -4.54 2.54 -1.96
N SER A 129 -4.78 1.24 -1.70
CA SER A 129 -5.92 0.78 -0.90
C SER A 129 -5.74 0.99 0.62
N GLY A 130 -4.57 1.49 1.07
CA GLY A 130 -4.29 1.78 2.47
C GLY A 130 -3.69 0.62 3.27
N LYS A 131 -3.12 -0.40 2.62
CA LYS A 131 -2.49 -1.56 3.29
C LYS A 131 -1.43 -1.15 4.31
N SER A 132 -0.46 -0.31 3.89
CA SER A 132 0.63 0.17 4.77
C SER A 132 0.08 0.91 5.99
N THR A 133 -0.94 1.76 5.79
CA THR A 133 -1.61 2.48 6.90
C THR A 133 -2.27 1.51 7.88
N THR A 134 -2.95 0.50 7.37
CA THR A 134 -3.63 -0.52 8.18
C THR A 134 -2.62 -1.36 8.97
N ILE A 135 -1.55 -1.83 8.32
CA ILE A 135 -0.49 -2.60 8.98
C ILE A 135 0.18 -1.74 10.07
N ALA A 136 0.59 -0.52 9.73
CA ALA A 136 1.23 0.39 10.69
C ALA A 136 0.33 0.64 11.92
N SER A 137 -0.97 0.85 11.69
CA SER A 137 -1.95 1.05 12.74
C SER A 137 -2.10 -0.18 13.66
N MET A 138 -2.24 -1.37 13.08
CA MET A 138 -2.36 -2.63 13.83
C MET A 138 -1.09 -2.93 14.63
N VAL A 139 0.08 -2.76 14.00
CA VAL A 139 1.40 -3.00 14.62
C VAL A 139 1.64 -2.01 15.77
N LEU A 140 1.40 -0.71 15.57
CA LEU A 140 1.53 0.27 16.65
C LEU A 140 0.58 -0.04 17.82
N HIS A 141 -0.64 -0.46 17.51
CA HIS A 141 -1.62 -0.85 18.53
C HIS A 141 -1.14 -2.06 19.36
N ARG A 142 -0.51 -3.04 18.72
CA ARG A 142 0.10 -4.22 19.38
C ARG A 142 1.35 -3.82 20.17
N ALA A 143 2.26 -3.04 19.58
CA ALA A 143 3.53 -2.62 20.17
C ALA A 143 3.35 -1.76 21.43
N LYS A 144 2.27 -1.03 21.56
CA LYS A 144 1.88 -0.28 22.77
C LYS A 144 1.43 -1.17 23.93
N ARG A 145 1.09 -2.45 23.68
CA ARG A 145 0.47 -3.36 24.65
C ARG A 145 1.31 -4.59 24.95
N ARG A 146 2.30 -4.88 24.13
CA ARG A 146 3.17 -6.05 24.25
C ARG A 146 4.63 -5.62 24.35
N ARG A 147 5.48 -6.52 24.81
CA ARG A 147 6.94 -6.35 24.86
C ARG A 147 7.55 -7.36 23.90
N GLU A 148 7.56 -7.00 22.63
CA GLU A 148 7.94 -7.86 21.52
C GLU A 148 9.01 -7.16 20.68
N HIS A 149 9.84 -7.95 19.98
CA HIS A 149 10.72 -7.44 18.94
C HIS A 149 10.02 -7.57 17.58
N VAL A 150 9.77 -6.44 16.94
CA VAL A 150 9.17 -6.35 15.63
C VAL A 150 10.25 -5.98 14.62
N ILE A 151 10.41 -6.77 13.56
CA ILE A 151 11.30 -6.41 12.45
C ILE A 151 10.44 -6.17 11.20
N SER A 152 10.62 -5.05 10.51
CA SER A 152 9.97 -4.79 9.23
C SER A 152 10.97 -4.67 8.08
N PHE A 153 10.53 -5.11 6.89
CA PHE A 153 11.22 -4.96 5.61
C PHE A 153 10.28 -4.21 4.66
N GLU A 154 10.61 -2.97 4.33
CA GLU A 154 9.73 -2.05 3.62
C GLU A 154 10.45 -1.40 2.42
N ASP A 155 9.69 -1.06 1.37
CA ASP A 155 10.22 -0.49 0.13
C ASP A 155 9.28 0.63 -0.39
N PRO A 156 9.49 1.90 0.04
CA PRO A 156 10.26 2.36 1.22
C PRO A 156 9.43 2.33 2.53
N ILE A 157 10.06 2.72 3.65
CA ILE A 157 9.35 2.93 4.93
C ILE A 157 8.39 4.11 4.79
N GLU A 158 7.06 3.84 4.84
CA GLU A 158 6.03 4.89 4.75
C GLU A 158 5.69 5.51 6.12
N PHE A 159 5.73 4.73 7.20
CA PHE A 159 5.44 5.18 8.56
C PHE A 159 6.61 4.89 9.49
N VAL A 160 7.02 5.89 10.28
CA VAL A 160 8.03 5.71 11.33
C VAL A 160 7.32 5.49 12.67
N TYR A 161 7.68 4.41 13.36
CA TYR A 161 7.12 4.13 14.68
C TYR A 161 7.81 4.98 15.76
N PRO A 162 7.08 5.38 16.83
CA PRO A 162 7.68 6.07 17.97
C PRO A 162 8.74 5.20 18.67
N GLU A 163 9.82 5.82 19.15
CA GLU A 163 10.90 5.11 19.85
C GLU A 163 10.49 4.65 21.26
N ASN A 164 9.61 5.41 21.93
CA ASN A 164 9.22 5.14 23.33
C ASN A 164 8.03 4.17 23.41
N LEU A 165 8.23 2.95 22.92
CA LEU A 165 7.24 1.88 22.97
C LEU A 165 7.71 0.76 23.93
N PRO A 166 6.77 -0.02 24.54
CA PRO A 166 7.13 -1.23 25.26
C PRO A 166 7.83 -2.28 24.40
N SER A 167 7.50 -2.33 23.09
CA SER A 167 8.13 -3.21 22.10
C SER A 167 9.28 -2.49 21.38
N LEU A 168 10.29 -3.26 20.98
CA LEU A 168 11.36 -2.80 20.09
C LEU A 168 10.91 -2.97 18.66
N ILE A 169 10.99 -1.91 17.85
CA ILE A 169 10.67 -1.96 16.41
C ILE A 169 11.92 -1.62 15.60
N SER A 170 12.36 -2.57 14.78
CA SER A 170 13.51 -2.44 13.88
C SER A 170 12.99 -2.36 12.43
N GLN A 171 12.91 -1.15 11.89
CA GLN A 171 12.48 -0.93 10.50
C GLN A 171 13.70 -0.94 9.57
N ARG A 172 13.63 -1.70 8.48
CA ARG A 172 14.68 -1.83 7.47
C ARG A 172 14.13 -1.43 6.11
N GLU A 173 14.76 -0.43 5.51
CA GLU A 173 14.40 0.04 4.17
C GLU A 173 15.18 -0.74 3.11
N MET A 174 14.47 -1.37 2.20
CA MET A 174 15.08 -2.09 1.09
C MET A 174 15.72 -1.11 0.09
N GLY A 175 16.87 -1.50 -0.48
CA GLY A 175 17.67 -0.63 -1.33
C GLY A 175 18.58 0.34 -0.55
N THR A 176 18.23 0.70 0.67
CA THR A 176 19.03 1.57 1.56
C THR A 176 19.77 0.76 2.61
N ASP A 177 19.04 0.04 3.45
CA ASP A 177 19.61 -0.76 4.54
C ASP A 177 19.99 -2.16 4.07
N GLU A 178 19.25 -2.69 3.09
CA GLU A 178 19.42 -4.03 2.56
C GLU A 178 19.30 -4.07 1.03
N GLN A 179 20.19 -4.83 0.39
CA GLN A 179 20.21 -5.00 -1.06
C GLN A 179 19.51 -6.28 -1.51
N ASP A 180 19.50 -7.32 -0.66
CA ASP A 180 18.96 -8.65 -0.95
C ASP A 180 17.88 -8.99 0.06
N PHE A 181 16.63 -8.96 -0.41
CA PHE A 181 15.44 -9.17 0.43
C PHE A 181 15.44 -10.56 1.07
N GLY A 182 15.73 -11.60 0.29
CA GLY A 182 15.74 -12.98 0.78
C GLY A 182 16.79 -13.23 1.85
N LYS A 183 18.01 -12.68 1.65
CA LYS A 183 19.08 -12.78 2.67
C LYS A 183 18.72 -12.02 3.94
N ALA A 184 18.19 -10.80 3.81
CA ALA A 184 17.78 -9.98 4.93
C ALA A 184 16.70 -10.69 5.78
N LEU A 185 15.69 -11.26 5.13
CA LEU A 185 14.60 -11.97 5.78
C LEU A 185 15.09 -13.25 6.47
N ARG A 186 15.98 -14.04 5.82
CA ARG A 186 16.61 -15.20 6.51
C ARG A 186 17.48 -14.79 7.70
N ALA A 187 18.16 -13.66 7.61
CA ALA A 187 18.95 -13.13 8.72
C ALA A 187 18.05 -12.73 9.90
N ALA A 188 16.88 -12.17 9.63
CA ALA A 188 15.92 -11.78 10.67
C ALA A 188 15.50 -12.94 11.56
N LEU A 189 15.34 -14.14 11.01
CA LEU A 189 14.98 -15.34 11.80
C LEU A 189 16.01 -15.69 12.90
N ARG A 190 17.24 -15.15 12.80
CA ARG A 190 18.30 -15.30 13.80
C ARG A 190 18.44 -14.09 14.75
N GLN A 191 17.58 -13.09 14.59
CA GLN A 191 17.57 -11.86 15.37
C GLN A 191 16.49 -11.85 16.46
N ALA A 192 15.94 -13.03 16.76
CA ALA A 192 14.91 -13.25 17.75
C ALA A 192 13.69 -12.31 17.64
N PRO A 193 13.07 -12.18 16.45
CA PRO A 193 11.86 -11.40 16.30
C PRO A 193 10.65 -12.17 16.84
N ASP A 194 9.69 -11.47 17.42
CA ASP A 194 8.36 -12.02 17.71
C ASP A 194 7.41 -11.77 16.51
N VAL A 195 7.59 -10.64 15.84
CA VAL A 195 6.78 -10.22 14.71
C VAL A 195 7.69 -9.82 13.54
N ILE A 196 7.39 -10.34 12.35
CA ILE A 196 8.08 -10.01 11.10
C ILE A 196 7.06 -9.37 10.13
N ILE A 197 7.37 -8.18 9.64
CA ILE A 197 6.56 -7.48 8.65
C ILE A 197 7.28 -7.53 7.31
N ILE A 198 6.61 -8.08 6.31
CA ILE A 198 7.09 -8.19 4.93
C ILE A 198 6.27 -7.23 4.09
N GLY A 199 6.89 -6.15 3.62
CA GLY A 199 6.21 -5.11 2.83
C GLY A 199 5.39 -5.70 1.69
N GLU A 200 5.99 -6.61 0.90
CA GLU A 200 5.29 -7.30 -0.17
C GLU A 200 5.94 -8.65 -0.50
N ILE A 201 5.13 -9.69 -0.72
CA ILE A 201 5.58 -10.98 -1.26
C ILE A 201 5.46 -10.95 -2.78
N ARG A 202 6.61 -10.88 -3.47
CA ARG A 202 6.70 -10.79 -4.94
C ARG A 202 7.15 -12.10 -5.60
N ASP A 203 7.87 -12.94 -4.87
CA ASP A 203 8.55 -14.14 -5.37
C ASP A 203 8.37 -15.35 -4.44
N GLY A 204 8.77 -16.51 -4.97
CA GLY A 204 8.62 -17.79 -4.26
C GLY A 204 9.54 -17.92 -3.05
N GLU A 205 10.75 -17.35 -3.11
CA GLU A 205 11.69 -17.38 -1.99
C GLU A 205 11.13 -16.66 -0.78
N THR A 206 10.62 -15.44 -0.99
CA THR A 206 9.97 -14.65 0.08
C THR A 206 8.74 -15.37 0.64
N ALA A 207 7.93 -16.01 -0.23
CA ALA A 207 6.75 -16.77 0.20
C ALA A 207 7.14 -17.99 1.06
N GLU A 208 8.16 -18.75 0.68
CA GLU A 208 8.66 -19.89 1.45
C GLU A 208 9.21 -19.46 2.81
N ILE A 209 9.98 -18.37 2.86
CA ILE A 209 10.54 -17.87 4.14
C ILE A 209 9.40 -17.38 5.05
N ALA A 210 8.38 -16.73 4.50
CA ALA A 210 7.21 -16.30 5.26
C ALA A 210 6.44 -17.47 5.87
N LEU A 211 6.27 -18.58 5.12
CA LEU A 211 5.70 -19.81 5.65
C LEU A 211 6.57 -20.40 6.77
N GLN A 212 7.87 -20.60 6.50
CA GLN A 212 8.81 -21.15 7.47
C GLN A 212 8.83 -20.32 8.77
N ALA A 213 8.86 -19.00 8.68
CA ALA A 213 8.80 -18.13 9.84
C ALA A 213 7.51 -18.34 10.65
N SER A 214 6.37 -18.43 9.95
CA SER A 214 5.06 -18.64 10.57
C SER A 214 4.94 -19.99 11.29
N GLU A 215 5.54 -21.05 10.73
CA GLU A 215 5.58 -22.39 11.32
C GLU A 215 6.51 -22.46 12.53
N THR A 216 7.62 -21.72 12.51
CA THR A 216 8.65 -21.74 13.55
C THR A 216 8.36 -20.79 14.72
N GLY A 217 7.13 -20.25 14.82
CA GLY A 217 6.66 -19.56 16.01
C GLY A 217 6.57 -18.05 15.90
N HIS A 218 6.83 -17.46 14.71
CA HIS A 218 6.77 -16.02 14.51
C HIS A 218 5.37 -15.57 14.00
N VAL A 219 4.95 -14.38 14.39
CA VAL A 219 3.84 -13.70 13.75
C VAL A 219 4.36 -13.01 12.49
N VAL A 220 3.88 -13.43 11.32
CA VAL A 220 4.29 -12.84 10.03
C VAL A 220 3.14 -12.07 9.43
N VAL A 221 3.37 -10.79 9.15
CA VAL A 221 2.43 -9.92 8.42
C VAL A 221 3.02 -9.61 7.06
N ALA A 222 2.28 -9.88 5.99
CA ALA A 222 2.76 -9.62 4.64
C ALA A 222 1.67 -9.01 3.75
N THR A 223 2.07 -8.36 2.65
CA THR A 223 1.12 -7.87 1.66
C THR A 223 1.19 -8.63 0.35
N LEU A 224 0.04 -8.64 -0.34
CA LEU A 224 -0.11 -9.11 -1.72
C LEU A 224 -1.06 -8.18 -2.49
N HIS A 225 -0.84 -8.06 -3.81
CA HIS A 225 -1.71 -7.30 -4.70
C HIS A 225 -2.81 -8.19 -5.28
N THR A 226 -3.74 -8.61 -4.43
CA THR A 226 -4.90 -9.43 -4.79
C THR A 226 -6.18 -8.78 -4.32
N SER A 227 -7.31 -9.10 -4.94
CA SER A 227 -8.58 -8.42 -4.71
C SER A 227 -9.58 -9.23 -3.87
N SER A 228 -9.31 -10.51 -3.58
CA SER A 228 -10.14 -11.36 -2.71
C SER A 228 -9.30 -12.41 -1.98
N ALA A 229 -9.87 -13.02 -0.93
CA ALA A 229 -9.20 -14.04 -0.13
C ALA A 229 -8.89 -15.30 -0.94
N SER A 230 -9.83 -15.76 -1.77
CA SER A 230 -9.63 -16.92 -2.65
C SER A 230 -8.49 -16.68 -3.66
N GLN A 231 -8.44 -15.48 -4.26
CA GLN A 231 -7.33 -15.09 -5.15
C GLN A 231 -6.00 -14.98 -4.39
N THR A 232 -6.02 -14.54 -3.14
CA THR A 232 -4.82 -14.42 -2.31
C THR A 232 -4.17 -15.77 -2.08
N VAL A 233 -4.94 -16.78 -1.67
CA VAL A 233 -4.44 -18.16 -1.49
C VAL A 233 -3.87 -18.70 -2.80
N GLN A 234 -4.60 -18.56 -3.89
CA GLN A 234 -4.15 -19.03 -5.20
C GLN A 234 -2.86 -18.30 -5.66
N ARG A 235 -2.79 -16.98 -5.49
CA ARG A 235 -1.61 -16.19 -5.87
C ARG A 235 -0.40 -16.56 -5.03
N PHE A 236 -0.57 -16.73 -3.73
CA PHE A 236 0.49 -17.15 -2.83
C PHE A 236 1.08 -18.49 -3.26
N LEU A 237 0.23 -19.49 -3.47
CA LEU A 237 0.66 -20.83 -3.88
C LEU A 237 1.28 -20.85 -5.30
N LYS A 238 0.83 -19.98 -6.21
CA LYS A 238 1.46 -19.85 -7.54
C LYS A 238 2.89 -19.28 -7.52
N LEU A 239 3.32 -18.67 -6.44
CA LEU A 239 4.70 -18.22 -6.27
C LEU A 239 5.63 -19.39 -5.90
N ILE A 240 5.08 -20.44 -5.29
CA ILE A 240 5.84 -21.59 -4.80
C ILE A 240 6.24 -22.51 -5.98
N PRO A 241 7.48 -23.00 -6.04
CA PRO A 241 7.90 -24.00 -7.01
C PRO A 241 7.04 -25.26 -6.95
N SER A 242 6.77 -25.88 -8.11
CA SER A 242 5.88 -27.03 -8.25
C SER A 242 6.27 -28.21 -7.34
N GLU A 243 7.57 -28.42 -7.13
CA GLU A 243 8.14 -29.50 -6.32
C GLU A 243 7.78 -29.37 -4.82
N ARG A 244 7.44 -28.15 -4.38
CA ARG A 244 7.10 -27.84 -2.96
C ARG A 244 5.64 -27.46 -2.79
N LEU A 245 4.84 -27.46 -3.84
CA LEU A 245 3.48 -26.92 -3.82
C LEU A 245 2.60 -27.62 -2.78
N GLU A 246 2.60 -28.98 -2.77
CA GLU A 246 1.77 -29.76 -1.85
C GLU A 246 2.13 -29.51 -0.39
N SER A 247 3.41 -29.56 -0.06
CA SER A 247 3.89 -29.28 1.30
C SER A 247 3.58 -27.85 1.74
N SER A 248 3.82 -26.87 0.86
CA SER A 248 3.55 -25.47 1.14
C SER A 248 2.05 -25.16 1.26
N GLN A 249 1.20 -25.88 0.53
CA GLN A 249 -0.25 -25.79 0.65
C GLN A 249 -0.72 -26.29 2.03
N ALA A 250 -0.18 -27.40 2.50
CA ALA A 250 -0.46 -27.90 3.85
C ALA A 250 0.02 -26.90 4.91
N SER A 251 1.25 -26.43 4.80
CA SER A 251 1.82 -25.40 5.68
C SER A 251 0.98 -24.13 5.73
N LEU A 252 0.56 -23.63 4.55
CA LEU A 252 -0.31 -22.46 4.47
C LEU A 252 -1.64 -22.68 5.18
N ALA A 253 -2.26 -23.87 5.02
CA ALA A 253 -3.50 -24.19 5.70
C ALA A 253 -3.35 -24.15 7.23
N ASP A 254 -2.20 -24.59 7.75
CA ASP A 254 -1.95 -24.67 9.19
C ASP A 254 -1.54 -23.34 9.81
N CYS A 255 -0.76 -22.52 9.10
CA CYS A 255 -0.22 -21.29 9.65
C CYS A 255 -1.02 -20.03 9.30
N LEU A 256 -1.89 -20.05 8.28
CA LEU A 256 -2.71 -18.89 7.90
C LEU A 256 -3.70 -18.53 9.01
N ARG A 257 -3.62 -17.30 9.53
CA ARG A 257 -4.51 -16.79 10.60
C ARG A 257 -5.53 -15.80 10.06
N LEU A 258 -5.13 -14.99 9.07
CA LEU A 258 -5.96 -13.91 8.54
C LEU A 258 -5.61 -13.67 7.07
N ILE A 259 -6.64 -13.53 6.23
CA ILE A 259 -6.56 -12.74 5.00
C ILE A 259 -7.53 -11.58 5.15
N MET A 260 -7.02 -10.36 4.98
CA MET A 260 -7.83 -9.15 4.96
C MET A 260 -7.58 -8.40 3.65
N CYS A 261 -8.55 -8.46 2.75
CA CYS A 261 -8.52 -7.68 1.52
C CYS A 261 -9.19 -6.33 1.75
N GLN A 262 -8.57 -5.25 1.24
CA GLN A 262 -8.99 -3.88 1.50
C GLN A 262 -9.17 -3.09 0.21
N ARG A 263 -10.26 -2.30 0.15
CA ARG A 263 -10.55 -1.30 -0.88
C ARG A 263 -10.92 0.02 -0.22
N LEU A 264 -10.61 1.12 -0.90
CA LEU A 264 -11.08 2.45 -0.49
C LEU A 264 -12.22 2.88 -1.41
N MET A 265 -13.38 3.13 -0.81
CA MET A 265 -14.57 3.66 -1.47
C MET A 265 -14.66 5.17 -1.24
N LEU A 266 -15.27 5.91 -2.16
CA LEU A 266 -15.57 7.33 -1.99
C LEU A 266 -16.90 7.48 -1.25
N ASP A 267 -16.93 8.34 -0.22
CA ASP A 267 -18.17 8.79 0.38
C ASP A 267 -18.72 9.97 -0.45
N ASP A 268 -19.79 9.75 -1.18
CA ASP A 268 -20.34 10.73 -2.14
C ASP A 268 -20.83 12.02 -1.47
N ARG A 269 -21.17 11.95 -0.16
CA ARG A 269 -21.62 13.14 0.59
C ARG A 269 -20.47 13.96 1.15
N LYS A 270 -19.39 13.30 1.57
CA LYS A 270 -18.29 13.94 2.30
C LYS A 270 -17.06 14.17 1.41
N GLY A 271 -17.01 13.58 0.21
CA GLY A 271 -15.84 13.58 -0.65
C GLY A 271 -14.60 12.92 -0.04
N LYS A 272 -14.78 12.10 1.02
CA LYS A 272 -13.72 11.41 1.73
C LYS A 272 -13.74 9.92 1.43
N ARG A 273 -12.56 9.30 1.41
CA ARG A 273 -12.46 7.86 1.23
C ARG A 273 -12.70 7.14 2.55
N PHE A 274 -13.35 5.97 2.48
CA PHE A 274 -13.52 5.05 3.60
C PHE A 274 -13.16 3.62 3.19
N PRO A 275 -12.63 2.79 4.09
CA PRO A 275 -12.25 1.43 3.76
C PRO A 275 -13.44 0.48 3.86
N VAL A 276 -13.47 -0.46 2.92
CA VAL A 276 -14.27 -1.70 3.00
C VAL A 276 -13.32 -2.89 2.95
N HIS A 277 -13.70 -3.97 3.63
CA HIS A 277 -12.83 -5.11 3.83
C HIS A 277 -13.55 -6.41 3.51
N GLU A 278 -12.79 -7.38 3.06
CA GLU A 278 -13.13 -8.79 3.09
C GLU A 278 -12.21 -9.46 4.11
N VAL A 279 -12.78 -10.20 5.06
CA VAL A 279 -12.03 -10.77 6.18
C VAL A 279 -12.25 -12.28 6.24
N LEU A 280 -11.21 -13.05 6.01
CA LEU A 280 -11.15 -14.50 6.17
C LEU A 280 -10.28 -14.83 7.38
N LEU A 281 -10.82 -15.57 8.34
CA LEU A 281 -10.11 -16.02 9.55
C LEU A 281 -9.89 -17.52 9.49
N GLN A 282 -8.85 -17.97 10.20
CA GLN A 282 -8.58 -19.40 10.33
C GLN A 282 -9.66 -20.10 11.17
N TYR A 283 -10.22 -21.16 10.63
CA TYR A 283 -10.96 -22.19 11.36
C TYR A 283 -10.98 -23.47 10.50
N ASP A 284 -11.49 -24.59 11.05
CA ASP A 284 -11.39 -25.92 10.45
C ASP A 284 -11.90 -25.99 9.01
N GLY A 285 -13.00 -25.30 8.69
CA GLY A 285 -13.56 -25.23 7.33
C GLY A 285 -12.56 -24.63 6.35
N VAL A 286 -11.98 -23.48 6.68
CA VAL A 286 -10.97 -22.79 5.86
C VAL A 286 -9.71 -23.64 5.71
N VAL A 287 -9.21 -24.21 6.81
CA VAL A 287 -8.04 -25.13 6.81
C VAL A 287 -8.26 -26.29 5.85
N ASN A 288 -9.40 -26.98 5.97
CA ASN A 288 -9.74 -28.12 5.12
C ASN A 288 -9.91 -27.74 3.66
N THR A 289 -10.50 -26.58 3.40
CA THR A 289 -10.71 -26.05 2.04
C THR A 289 -9.37 -25.75 1.36
N ILE A 290 -8.43 -25.12 2.07
CA ILE A 290 -7.09 -24.86 1.57
C ILE A 290 -6.34 -26.17 1.32
N ARG A 291 -6.35 -27.12 2.28
CA ARG A 291 -5.68 -28.42 2.12
C ARG A 291 -6.17 -29.22 0.92
N ARG A 292 -7.46 -29.13 0.59
CA ARG A 292 -8.06 -29.82 -0.56
C ARG A 292 -7.82 -29.12 -1.89
N GLY A 293 -7.32 -27.89 -1.88
CA GLY A 293 -7.14 -27.08 -3.09
C GLY A 293 -8.44 -26.54 -3.70
N ASP A 294 -9.57 -26.60 -2.98
CA ASP A 294 -10.88 -26.15 -3.46
C ASP A 294 -11.12 -24.67 -3.09
N PHE A 295 -10.25 -23.80 -3.62
CA PHE A 295 -10.22 -22.38 -3.22
C PHE A 295 -11.50 -21.61 -3.55
N LYS A 296 -12.34 -22.10 -4.46
CA LYS A 296 -13.65 -21.48 -4.75
C LYS A 296 -14.61 -21.58 -3.57
N LYS A 297 -14.47 -22.61 -2.71
CA LYS A 297 -15.28 -22.75 -1.51
C LYS A 297 -14.93 -21.73 -0.42
N LEU A 298 -13.78 -21.08 -0.50
CA LEU A 298 -13.44 -20.00 0.45
C LEU A 298 -14.45 -18.85 0.41
N ASP A 299 -15.05 -18.59 -0.73
CA ASP A 299 -16.10 -17.57 -0.86
C ASP A 299 -17.38 -17.97 -0.08
N GLN A 300 -17.72 -19.28 -0.08
CA GLN A 300 -18.82 -19.81 0.74
C GLN A 300 -18.52 -19.77 2.24
N GLU A 301 -17.23 -20.03 2.61
CA GLU A 301 -16.79 -19.91 4.00
C GLU A 301 -16.87 -18.46 4.50
N LEU A 302 -16.60 -17.49 3.65
CA LEU A 302 -16.79 -16.05 3.97
C LEU A 302 -18.28 -15.73 4.23
N GLU A 303 -19.18 -16.19 3.35
CA GLU A 303 -20.63 -15.92 3.48
C GLU A 303 -21.21 -16.54 4.73
N THR A 304 -20.84 -17.78 5.06
CA THR A 304 -21.36 -18.51 6.22
C THR A 304 -20.65 -18.17 7.53
N GLY A 305 -19.46 -17.57 7.44
CA GLY A 305 -18.59 -17.31 8.58
C GLY A 305 -18.86 -16.03 9.37
N TRP A 306 -19.96 -15.32 9.11
CA TRP A 306 -20.29 -14.05 9.77
C TRP A 306 -20.26 -14.13 11.30
N LYS A 307 -20.82 -15.19 11.88
CA LYS A 307 -20.81 -15.39 13.33
C LYS A 307 -19.41 -15.57 13.92
N ARG A 308 -18.41 -15.89 13.08
CA ARG A 308 -16.99 -16.01 13.45
C ARG A 308 -16.20 -14.75 13.14
N GLY A 309 -16.85 -13.70 12.64
CA GLY A 309 -16.21 -12.43 12.28
C GLY A 309 -15.63 -12.40 10.87
N MET A 310 -15.98 -13.36 10.02
CA MET A 310 -15.63 -13.35 8.59
C MET A 310 -16.74 -12.68 7.79
N PHE A 311 -16.37 -11.97 6.74
CA PHE A 311 -17.34 -11.32 5.85
C PHE A 311 -16.68 -10.88 4.54
N ASN A 312 -17.48 -10.78 3.49
CA ASN A 312 -17.11 -10.27 2.19
C ASN A 312 -17.25 -8.74 2.10
N PHE A 313 -16.89 -8.18 0.95
CA PHE A 313 -16.95 -6.73 0.72
C PHE A 313 -18.36 -6.16 0.80
N ASP A 314 -19.38 -6.90 0.30
CA ASP A 314 -20.75 -6.44 0.30
C ASP A 314 -21.25 -6.23 1.73
N LYS A 315 -20.98 -7.21 2.60
CA LYS A 315 -21.32 -7.09 4.02
C LYS A 315 -20.55 -5.97 4.72
N SER A 316 -19.29 -5.77 4.35
CA SER A 316 -18.50 -4.64 4.86
C SER A 316 -19.12 -3.31 4.42
N LEU A 317 -19.57 -3.18 3.18
CA LEU A 317 -20.23 -1.98 2.68
C LEU A 317 -21.54 -1.71 3.42
N GLU A 318 -22.38 -2.72 3.64
CA GLU A 318 -23.61 -2.59 4.45
C GLU A 318 -23.31 -2.02 5.85
N ILE A 319 -22.26 -2.55 6.52
CA ILE A 319 -21.85 -2.05 7.83
C ILE A 319 -21.45 -0.58 7.75
N ARG A 320 -20.66 -0.17 6.74
CA ARG A 320 -20.25 1.23 6.57
C ARG A 320 -21.43 2.15 6.27
N GLN A 321 -22.38 1.68 5.47
CA GLN A 321 -23.61 2.42 5.20
C GLN A 321 -24.45 2.60 6.49
N GLY A 322 -24.54 1.58 7.34
CA GLY A 322 -25.13 1.68 8.68
C GLY A 322 -24.41 2.67 9.60
N GLU A 323 -23.11 2.91 9.41
CA GLU A 323 -22.33 3.94 10.11
C GLU A 323 -22.47 5.34 9.48
N GLY A 324 -23.28 5.50 8.44
CA GLY A 324 -23.55 6.78 7.77
C GLY A 324 -22.58 7.16 6.66
N PHE A 325 -21.81 6.21 6.13
CA PHE A 325 -21.07 6.38 4.88
C PHE A 325 -22.03 6.14 3.70
N ASN A 326 -21.83 6.86 2.60
CA ASN A 326 -22.66 6.72 1.40
C ASN A 326 -21.74 6.59 0.17
N SER A 327 -21.97 5.55 -0.63
CA SER A 327 -21.29 5.37 -1.90
C SER A 327 -22.30 4.84 -2.91
N SER A 328 -22.40 5.50 -4.05
CA SER A 328 -23.17 5.04 -5.21
C SER A 328 -22.39 4.00 -6.02
N ASN A 329 -21.07 3.91 -5.81
CA ASN A 329 -20.24 2.91 -6.47
C ASN A 329 -20.56 1.53 -5.89
N SER A 330 -21.06 0.63 -6.74
CA SER A 330 -21.08 -0.79 -6.42
C SER A 330 -19.66 -1.29 -6.23
N ILE A 331 -19.48 -2.35 -5.44
CA ILE A 331 -18.18 -3.01 -5.23
C ILE A 331 -17.70 -3.70 -6.52
N GLU A 332 -18.60 -4.00 -7.44
CA GLU A 332 -18.28 -4.37 -8.80
C GLU A 332 -17.53 -3.24 -9.48
N ARG A 333 -16.44 -3.55 -10.17
CA ARG A 333 -15.63 -2.56 -10.92
C ARG A 333 -16.60 -1.73 -11.75
N PRO A 334 -16.63 -0.38 -11.61
CA PRO A 334 -17.28 0.41 -12.63
C PRO A 334 -16.52 0.06 -13.92
N GLU A 335 -17.22 -0.48 -14.90
CA GLU A 335 -16.76 -0.34 -16.27
C GLU A 335 -16.51 1.16 -16.44
N PHE A 336 -15.28 1.51 -16.77
CA PHE A 336 -14.90 2.92 -16.93
C PHE A 336 -15.78 3.47 -18.04
N ASP A 337 -16.80 4.25 -17.67
CA ASP A 337 -17.73 4.83 -18.62
C ASP A 337 -17.01 5.95 -19.39
N TRP A 338 -16.44 5.56 -20.52
CA TRP A 338 -15.79 6.47 -21.45
C TRP A 338 -16.72 7.56 -21.97
N GLN A 339 -18.04 7.36 -21.97
CA GLN A 339 -19.02 8.33 -22.38
C GLN A 339 -19.15 9.45 -21.34
N GLN A 340 -19.29 9.08 -20.07
CA GLN A 340 -19.38 10.03 -18.95
C GLN A 340 -18.06 10.79 -18.73
N ALA A 341 -16.91 10.13 -18.94
CA ALA A 341 -15.60 10.80 -18.89
C ALA A 341 -15.43 11.79 -20.02
N ARG A 342 -16.00 11.52 -21.19
CA ARG A 342 -15.96 12.42 -22.34
C ARG A 342 -16.87 13.63 -22.15
N GLU A 343 -18.09 13.44 -21.66
CA GLU A 343 -19.03 14.53 -21.33
C GLU A 343 -18.46 15.47 -20.28
N TYR A 344 -17.72 14.92 -19.28
CA TYR A 344 -17.03 15.72 -18.26
C TYR A 344 -15.86 16.54 -18.85
N LEU A 345 -15.11 15.97 -19.77
CA LEU A 345 -13.99 16.68 -20.45
C LEU A 345 -14.53 17.76 -21.42
N ASP A 346 -15.57 17.46 -22.19
CA ASP A 346 -16.20 18.39 -23.11
C ASP A 346 -16.84 19.57 -22.34
N ALA A 347 -17.46 19.32 -21.19
CA ALA A 347 -18.02 20.37 -20.31
C ALA A 347 -16.93 21.25 -19.67
N GLN A 348 -15.76 20.72 -19.38
CA GLN A 348 -14.62 21.53 -18.89
C GLN A 348 -14.00 22.39 -19.99
N GLU A 349 -13.91 21.91 -21.23
CA GLU A 349 -13.42 22.69 -22.38
C GLU A 349 -14.37 23.86 -22.69
N GLU A 350 -15.68 23.70 -22.54
CA GLU A 350 -16.66 24.79 -22.67
C GLU A 350 -16.55 25.84 -21.57
N LEU A 351 -16.21 25.44 -20.33
CA LEU A 351 -16.07 26.36 -19.18
C LEU A 351 -14.77 27.18 -19.21
N GLU A 352 -13.70 26.66 -19.80
CA GLU A 352 -12.40 27.33 -19.83
C GLU A 352 -12.19 28.27 -20.99
N GLY A 353 -13.10 28.35 -21.97
CA GLY A 353 -13.12 29.35 -23.06
C GLY A 353 -11.87 29.37 -23.92
N ASN A 354 -11.12 28.31 -24.02
CA ASN A 354 -9.90 28.21 -24.81
C ASN A 354 -10.18 27.73 -26.24
N ALA A 355 -9.65 28.46 -27.21
CA ALA A 355 -9.70 28.13 -28.62
C ALA A 355 -9.23 26.69 -28.90
N PRO A 356 -9.85 25.98 -29.87
CA PRO A 356 -9.61 24.55 -30.07
C PRO A 356 -8.16 24.28 -30.47
N LEU A 357 -7.47 23.47 -29.63
CA LEU A 357 -6.23 22.82 -30.02
C LEU A 357 -6.54 21.86 -31.18
N THR A 358 -5.76 21.95 -32.26
CA THR A 358 -5.85 21.15 -33.48
C THR A 358 -6.23 19.67 -33.23
N PRO A 359 -7.06 19.07 -34.09
CA PRO A 359 -7.72 17.80 -33.85
C PRO A 359 -6.72 16.66 -33.63
N ARG A 360 -6.74 16.10 -32.44
CA ARG A 360 -6.07 14.83 -32.17
C ARG A 360 -6.77 13.74 -32.99
N ARG A 361 -5.99 12.94 -33.71
CA ARG A 361 -6.43 11.80 -34.52
C ARG A 361 -7.44 10.94 -33.72
N ARG A 362 -8.57 10.65 -34.38
CA ARG A 362 -9.68 9.88 -33.79
C ARG A 362 -9.23 8.44 -33.45
N ALA A 363 -9.77 7.89 -32.38
CA ALA A 363 -9.56 6.50 -31.95
C ALA A 363 -9.91 5.41 -33.00
N ALA A 364 -10.53 5.80 -34.12
CA ALA A 364 -10.80 4.92 -35.26
C ALA A 364 -9.55 4.43 -36.01
N ASP A 365 -8.41 5.14 -35.89
CA ASP A 365 -7.17 4.78 -36.61
C ASP A 365 -6.38 3.65 -35.93
N TYR A 366 -6.84 3.15 -34.78
CA TYR A 366 -6.17 2.07 -34.04
C TYR A 366 -6.73 0.67 -34.34
N GLN A 367 -7.85 0.55 -35.07
CA GLN A 367 -8.44 -0.77 -35.41
C GLN A 367 -7.97 -1.35 -36.74
N GLU A 368 -7.33 -0.58 -37.63
CA GLU A 368 -6.88 -1.07 -38.94
C GLU A 368 -5.45 -1.63 -39.00
N GLN A 369 -4.73 -1.71 -37.86
CA GLN A 369 -3.39 -2.31 -37.83
C GLN A 369 -3.33 -3.69 -37.14
N ARG A 370 -4.45 -4.40 -37.03
CA ARG A 370 -4.52 -5.79 -36.56
C ARG A 370 -5.40 -6.65 -37.48
N THR A 371 -5.08 -6.67 -38.73
CA THR A 371 -5.41 -7.77 -39.66
C THR A 371 -4.16 -8.20 -40.40
#